data_2f52e88897a3a5b488496c93046539ef
#
_entry.id   2f52e88897a3a5b488496c93046539ef
#
_cell.length_a   1.000
_cell.length_b   1.000
_cell.length_c   1.000
_cell.angle_alpha   90.00
_cell.angle_beta   90.00
_cell.angle_gamma   90.00
#
_symmetry.space_group_name_H-M   'P 1'
#
loop_
_entity.id
_entity.type
_entity.pdbx_description
1 polymer ?
#
loop_
_entity_poly.entity_id
_entity_poly.type
_entity_poly.pdbx_seq_one_letter_code
_entity_poly.pdbx_strand_id
1 'polypeptide(L)'
;MGILFFAAFISIIVEWIGMTWFWPEENYQHAEDMFATELGYLRSGAGDGTAKAGIVREGNEILDTAIRAVFVDSGVLNFVQKARTVSPYDNYMIALYKEGMIVVQDYLLAAIFVMMTFLVRIAILLLSFPIFILFGFVALMDGLVMRDLRKYRAAHESSFVYHIAKSIALPLMITGCILYLSMPFSIHPNLVITPFAALFAYTLAMMAAKFKKYL
;
A
#
# COMPACT_ATOMS: atom_id res chain seq x y z
N MET A 1 3.72 -12.45 7.84
CA MET A 1 4.79 -12.41 6.82
C MET A 1 4.32 -12.99 5.47
N GLY A 2 3.81 -14.22 5.38
CA GLY A 2 3.39 -14.84 4.11
C GLY A 2 2.40 -14.03 3.28
N ILE A 3 1.42 -13.37 3.90
CA ILE A 3 0.40 -12.57 3.22
C ILE A 3 1.02 -11.37 2.48
N LEU A 4 2.02 -10.70 3.08
CA LEU A 4 2.69 -9.56 2.45
C LEU A 4 3.51 -9.99 1.24
N PHE A 5 4.25 -11.10 1.33
CA PHE A 5 4.98 -11.65 0.19
C PHE A 5 4.04 -12.08 -0.93
N PHE A 6 2.92 -12.69 -0.58
CA PHE A 6 1.91 -13.08 -1.55
C PHE A 6 1.27 -11.86 -2.24
N ALA A 7 0.97 -10.80 -1.49
CA ALA A 7 0.45 -9.55 -2.05
C ALA A 7 1.47 -8.88 -2.98
N ALA A 8 2.75 -8.81 -2.61
CA ALA A 8 3.82 -8.29 -3.46
C ALA A 8 3.97 -9.10 -4.75
N PHE A 9 3.93 -10.44 -4.65
CA PHE A 9 4.01 -11.33 -5.80
C PHE A 9 2.83 -11.16 -6.77
N ILE A 10 1.60 -11.06 -6.23
CA ILE A 10 0.42 -10.76 -7.05
C ILE A 10 0.57 -9.40 -7.73
N SER A 11 1.06 -8.38 -7.03
CA SER A 11 1.27 -7.04 -7.60
C SER A 11 2.20 -7.08 -8.82
N ILE A 12 3.31 -7.85 -8.73
CA ILE A 12 4.23 -8.04 -9.86
C ILE A 12 3.54 -8.75 -11.04
N ILE A 13 2.76 -9.81 -10.76
CA ILE A 13 2.03 -10.53 -11.82
C ILE A 13 1.02 -9.61 -12.50
N VAL A 14 0.27 -8.82 -11.73
CA VAL A 14 -0.72 -7.87 -12.27
C VAL A 14 -0.03 -6.84 -13.16
N GLU A 15 1.12 -6.32 -12.76
CA GLU A 15 1.90 -5.39 -13.57
C GLU A 15 2.39 -6.04 -14.87
N TRP A 16 2.91 -7.26 -14.82
CA TRP A 16 3.34 -7.99 -16.02
C TRP A 16 2.19 -8.26 -17.00
N ILE A 17 1.01 -8.61 -16.47
CA ILE A 17 -0.21 -8.74 -17.27
C ILE A 17 -0.60 -7.38 -17.87
N GLY A 18 -0.51 -6.31 -17.08
CA GLY A 18 -0.77 -4.94 -17.52
C GLY A 18 0.13 -4.52 -18.67
N MET A 19 1.45 -4.71 -18.54
CA MET A 19 2.43 -4.46 -19.59
C MET A 19 2.16 -5.23 -20.89
N THR A 20 1.58 -6.44 -20.78
CA THR A 20 1.31 -7.26 -21.94
C THR A 20 0.01 -6.87 -22.65
N TRP A 21 -1.06 -6.46 -21.91
CA TRP A 21 -2.42 -6.35 -22.44
C TRP A 21 -3.04 -4.96 -22.33
N PHE A 22 -2.70 -4.19 -21.30
CA PHE A 22 -3.36 -2.92 -21.00
C PHE A 22 -2.54 -1.69 -21.39
N TRP A 23 -1.23 -1.70 -21.14
CA TRP A 23 -0.31 -0.60 -21.45
C TRP A 23 1.02 -1.08 -22.08
N PRO A 24 0.94 -1.78 -23.23
CA PRO A 24 2.13 -2.31 -23.87
C PRO A 24 3.10 -1.23 -24.39
N GLU A 25 2.61 -0.01 -24.60
CA GLU A 25 3.44 1.11 -25.07
C GLU A 25 4.23 1.77 -23.93
N GLU A 26 3.73 1.71 -22.70
CA GLU A 26 4.38 2.33 -21.54
C GLU A 26 5.48 1.43 -20.94
N ASN A 27 5.39 0.10 -21.15
CA ASN A 27 6.33 -0.87 -20.61
C ASN A 27 6.58 -0.67 -19.10
N TYR A 28 7.85 -0.67 -18.65
CA TYR A 28 8.23 -0.45 -17.24
C TYR A 28 7.98 1.00 -16.76
N GLN A 29 7.74 1.96 -17.68
CA GLN A 29 7.51 3.37 -17.33
C GLN A 29 6.24 3.55 -16.50
N HIS A 30 5.19 2.75 -16.75
CA HIS A 30 4.00 2.74 -15.92
C HIS A 30 4.33 2.46 -14.43
N ALA A 31 5.16 1.44 -14.16
CA ALA A 31 5.60 1.12 -12.81
C ALA A 31 6.52 2.20 -12.21
N GLU A 32 7.35 2.85 -13.03
CA GLU A 32 8.20 3.98 -12.63
C GLU A 32 7.38 5.19 -12.24
N ASP A 33 6.39 5.58 -13.04
CA ASP A 33 5.48 6.70 -12.77
C ASP A 33 4.63 6.46 -11.52
N MET A 34 4.16 5.22 -11.35
CA MET A 34 3.45 4.81 -10.13
C MET A 34 4.33 4.96 -8.89
N PHE A 35 5.59 4.51 -8.97
CA PHE A 35 6.56 4.67 -7.88
C PHE A 35 6.84 6.15 -7.56
N ALA A 36 7.07 6.98 -8.58
CA ALA A 36 7.32 8.41 -8.40
C ALA A 36 6.13 9.13 -7.76
N THR A 37 4.90 8.77 -8.15
CA THR A 37 3.67 9.33 -7.58
C THR A 37 3.48 8.95 -6.12
N GLU A 38 3.64 7.66 -5.76
CA GLU A 38 3.52 7.18 -4.38
C GLU A 38 4.61 7.78 -3.48
N LEU A 39 5.83 7.92 -4.00
CA LEU A 39 6.92 8.60 -3.31
C LEU A 39 6.57 10.08 -3.05
N GLY A 40 5.92 10.74 -4.01
CA GLY A 40 5.38 12.08 -3.86
C GLY A 40 4.36 12.19 -2.73
N TYR A 41 3.45 11.22 -2.60
CA TYR A 41 2.49 11.17 -1.49
C TYR A 41 3.16 11.01 -0.13
N LEU A 42 4.18 10.17 -0.04
CA LEU A 42 4.96 9.99 1.19
C LEU A 42 5.66 11.31 1.60
N ARG A 43 6.30 11.97 0.64
CA ARG A 43 7.04 13.24 0.86
C ARG A 43 6.11 14.41 1.18
N SER A 44 4.99 14.55 0.50
CA SER A 44 4.01 15.62 0.75
C SER A 44 3.28 15.47 2.09
N GLY A 45 3.14 14.26 2.61
CA GLY A 45 2.59 13.99 3.94
C GLY A 45 3.47 14.47 5.09
N ALA A 46 4.69 14.90 4.82
CA ALA A 46 5.68 15.41 5.78
C ALA A 46 5.58 16.92 5.98
N GLY A 47 4.39 17.48 6.21
CA GLY A 47 4.22 18.91 6.48
C GLY A 47 5.20 19.45 7.53
N ASP A 48 5.72 20.66 7.30
CA ASP A 48 6.70 21.35 8.14
C ASP A 48 6.28 21.43 9.61
N GLY A 49 7.16 20.98 10.50
CA GLY A 49 7.14 21.39 11.91
C GLY A 49 6.47 20.45 12.91
N THR A 50 6.10 19.23 12.59
CA THR A 50 5.51 18.25 13.52
C THR A 50 6.45 17.08 13.83
N ALA A 51 6.21 16.36 14.95
CA ALA A 51 6.90 15.08 15.25
C ALA A 51 6.82 14.07 14.10
N LYS A 52 5.79 14.17 13.24
CA LYS A 52 5.60 13.43 12.01
C LYS A 52 6.70 13.72 10.98
N ALA A 53 7.22 14.95 10.93
CA ALA A 53 8.31 15.34 10.02
C ALA A 53 9.62 14.60 10.32
N GLY A 54 9.93 14.34 11.60
CA GLY A 54 11.11 13.56 11.99
C GLY A 54 11.05 12.13 11.50
N ILE A 55 9.93 11.44 11.73
CA ILE A 55 9.71 10.04 11.31
C ILE A 55 9.73 9.92 9.78
N VAL A 56 9.12 10.87 9.07
CA VAL A 56 9.12 10.88 7.61
C VAL A 56 10.50 11.18 7.05
N ARG A 57 11.30 12.03 7.71
CA ARG A 57 12.67 12.30 7.30
C ARG A 57 13.56 11.06 7.42
N GLU A 58 13.51 10.34 8.54
CA GLU A 58 14.22 9.07 8.71
C GLU A 58 13.74 8.02 7.69
N GLY A 59 12.43 7.94 7.47
CA GLY A 59 11.84 7.07 6.45
C GLY A 59 12.34 7.39 5.04
N ASN A 60 12.46 8.67 4.68
CA ASN A 60 13.00 9.10 3.41
C ASN A 60 14.49 8.76 3.26
N GLU A 61 15.32 8.91 4.32
CA GLU A 61 16.74 8.53 4.27
C GLU A 61 16.91 7.03 4.08
N ILE A 62 16.11 6.20 4.74
CA ILE A 62 16.10 4.73 4.55
C ILE A 62 15.69 4.39 3.12
N LEU A 63 14.65 5.05 2.61
CA LEU A 63 14.14 4.82 1.26
C LEU A 63 15.14 5.25 0.19
N ASP A 64 15.76 6.44 0.33
CA ASP A 64 16.81 6.92 -0.58
C ASP A 64 18.02 5.98 -0.56
N THR A 65 18.37 5.43 0.61
CA THR A 65 19.43 4.42 0.73
C THR A 65 19.04 3.14 0.02
N ALA A 66 17.80 2.66 0.18
CA ALA A 66 17.28 1.47 -0.49
C ALA A 66 17.24 1.67 -2.02
N ILE A 67 16.79 2.83 -2.50
CA ILE A 67 16.81 3.17 -3.93
C ILE A 67 18.23 3.14 -4.48
N ARG A 68 19.18 3.76 -3.80
CA ARG A 68 20.60 3.73 -4.21
C ARG A 68 21.16 2.32 -4.24
N ALA A 69 20.92 1.53 -3.19
CA ALA A 69 21.36 0.14 -3.10
C ALA A 69 20.82 -0.70 -4.27
N VAL A 70 19.53 -0.53 -4.61
CA VAL A 70 18.87 -1.32 -5.65
C VAL A 70 19.24 -0.85 -7.06
N PHE A 71 19.33 0.44 -7.32
CA PHE A 71 19.55 0.94 -8.68
C PHE A 71 21.03 1.21 -9.00
N VAL A 72 21.81 1.69 -8.02
CA VAL A 72 23.20 2.10 -8.24
C VAL A 72 24.16 0.98 -7.84
N ASP A 73 24.09 0.53 -6.58
CA ASP A 73 25.08 -0.42 -6.02
C ASP A 73 24.90 -1.83 -6.57
N SER A 74 23.67 -2.23 -6.92
CA SER A 74 23.40 -3.53 -7.56
C SER A 74 23.89 -3.61 -9.02
N GLY A 75 24.22 -2.47 -9.65
CA GLY A 75 24.63 -2.42 -11.06
C GLY A 75 23.46 -2.54 -12.05
N VAL A 76 22.20 -2.48 -11.60
CA VAL A 76 21.01 -2.53 -12.47
C VAL A 76 21.07 -1.44 -13.55
N LEU A 77 21.43 -0.20 -13.19
CA LEU A 77 21.59 0.88 -14.17
C LEU A 77 22.64 0.57 -15.24
N ASN A 78 23.78 0.01 -14.84
CA ASN A 78 24.85 -0.37 -15.77
C ASN A 78 24.40 -1.51 -16.69
N PHE A 79 23.63 -2.47 -16.16
CA PHE A 79 23.08 -3.57 -16.93
C PHE A 79 22.08 -3.09 -17.98
N VAL A 80 21.19 -2.18 -17.61
CA VAL A 80 20.20 -1.56 -18.51
C VAL A 80 20.88 -0.76 -19.61
N GLN A 81 21.85 0.09 -19.27
CA GLN A 81 22.59 0.89 -20.26
C GLN A 81 23.35 0.01 -21.24
N LYS A 82 24.01 -1.04 -20.77
CA LYS A 82 24.82 -1.93 -21.62
C LYS A 82 23.98 -2.72 -22.63
N ALA A 83 22.78 -3.13 -22.28
CA ALA A 83 21.93 -3.88 -23.20
C ALA A 83 21.24 -2.99 -24.24
N ARG A 84 21.02 -1.70 -23.92
CA ARG A 84 20.42 -0.73 -24.84
C ARG A 84 21.41 -0.10 -25.83
N THR A 85 22.75 -0.31 -25.67
CA THR A 85 23.74 0.13 -26.64
C THR A 85 23.73 -0.80 -27.85
N VAL A 86 23.07 -0.38 -28.92
CA VAL A 86 23.07 -1.08 -30.20
C VAL A 86 24.33 -0.61 -31.01
N SER A 87 25.16 -1.59 -31.41
CA SER A 87 26.29 -1.33 -32.30
C SER A 87 25.85 -1.43 -33.78
N PRO A 88 26.30 -0.52 -34.67
CA PRO A 88 25.99 -0.60 -36.10
C PRO A 88 26.55 -1.86 -36.80
N TYR A 89 27.41 -2.61 -36.13
CA TYR A 89 28.06 -3.83 -36.67
C TYR A 89 27.41 -5.12 -36.17
N ASP A 90 26.23 -5.08 -35.54
CA ASP A 90 25.57 -6.28 -35.00
C ASP A 90 24.97 -7.12 -36.15
N ASN A 91 25.33 -8.43 -36.21
CA ASN A 91 24.68 -9.39 -37.07
C ASN A 91 23.22 -9.55 -36.70
N TYR A 92 22.35 -9.96 -37.67
CA TYR A 92 20.90 -10.21 -37.47
C TYR A 92 20.59 -11.08 -36.25
N MET A 93 21.37 -12.13 -35.98
CA MET A 93 21.21 -12.99 -34.80
C MET A 93 21.50 -12.27 -33.49
N ILE A 94 22.48 -11.36 -33.49
CA ILE A 94 22.85 -10.53 -32.33
C ILE A 94 21.75 -9.50 -32.07
N ALA A 95 21.18 -8.91 -33.11
CA ALA A 95 20.08 -7.97 -33.01
C ALA A 95 18.83 -8.62 -32.41
N LEU A 96 18.45 -9.82 -32.87
CA LEU A 96 17.33 -10.59 -32.35
C LEU A 96 17.54 -10.99 -30.87
N TYR A 97 18.76 -11.40 -30.50
CA TYR A 97 19.11 -11.68 -29.11
C TYR A 97 18.99 -10.43 -28.22
N LYS A 98 19.43 -9.27 -28.70
CA LYS A 98 19.33 -8.01 -27.98
C LYS A 98 17.88 -7.56 -27.79
N GLU A 99 17.01 -7.69 -28.79
CA GLU A 99 15.58 -7.41 -28.68
C GLU A 99 14.92 -8.28 -27.58
N GLY A 100 15.22 -9.57 -27.55
CA GLY A 100 14.74 -10.45 -26.47
C GLY A 100 15.26 -10.04 -25.09
N MET A 101 16.53 -9.62 -25.00
CA MET A 101 17.13 -9.13 -23.76
C MET A 101 16.49 -7.83 -23.28
N ILE A 102 16.12 -6.92 -24.18
CA ILE A 102 15.43 -5.66 -23.82
C ILE A 102 14.07 -5.97 -23.19
N VAL A 103 13.31 -6.88 -23.80
CA VAL A 103 12.01 -7.30 -23.24
C VAL A 103 12.17 -7.85 -21.83
N VAL A 104 13.10 -8.80 -21.63
CA VAL A 104 13.37 -9.36 -20.28
C VAL A 104 13.78 -8.27 -19.29
N GLN A 105 14.60 -7.30 -19.73
CA GLN A 105 14.98 -6.18 -18.88
C GLN A 105 13.79 -5.32 -18.47
N ASP A 106 12.88 -5.01 -19.38
CA ASP A 106 11.72 -4.17 -19.08
C ASP A 106 10.81 -4.84 -18.04
N TYR A 107 10.60 -6.16 -18.13
CA TYR A 107 9.87 -6.92 -17.11
C TYR A 107 10.59 -6.97 -15.75
N LEU A 108 11.92 -7.07 -15.74
CA LEU A 108 12.71 -7.03 -14.50
C LEU A 108 12.68 -5.64 -13.86
N LEU A 109 12.81 -4.57 -14.66
CA LEU A 109 12.71 -3.20 -14.18
C LEU A 109 11.33 -2.93 -13.58
N ALA A 110 10.26 -3.32 -14.27
CA ALA A 110 8.91 -3.20 -13.77
C ALA A 110 8.77 -3.92 -12.42
N ALA A 111 9.27 -5.15 -12.28
CA ALA A 111 9.23 -5.88 -11.01
C ALA A 111 9.98 -5.14 -9.88
N ILE A 112 11.12 -4.52 -10.18
CA ILE A 112 11.87 -3.72 -9.20
C ILE A 112 11.08 -2.49 -8.78
N PHE A 113 10.51 -1.73 -9.73
CA PHE A 113 9.70 -0.55 -9.42
C PHE A 113 8.44 -0.91 -8.63
N VAL A 114 7.75 -2.00 -8.98
CA VAL A 114 6.60 -2.52 -8.23
C VAL A 114 6.99 -2.88 -6.80
N MET A 115 8.13 -3.55 -6.61
CA MET A 115 8.62 -3.88 -5.27
C MET A 115 8.92 -2.63 -4.45
N MET A 116 9.53 -1.60 -5.06
CA MET A 116 9.79 -0.32 -4.41
C MET A 116 8.48 0.41 -4.07
N THR A 117 7.52 0.44 -4.98
CA THR A 117 6.17 0.99 -4.73
C THR A 117 5.49 0.27 -3.56
N PHE A 118 5.60 -1.04 -3.49
CA PHE A 118 5.07 -1.83 -2.39
C PHE A 118 5.68 -1.46 -1.04
N LEU A 119 7.00 -1.23 -0.98
CA LEU A 119 7.68 -0.76 0.22
C LEU A 119 7.22 0.65 0.63
N VAL A 120 7.08 1.58 -0.33
CA VAL A 120 6.54 2.92 -0.09
C VAL A 120 5.13 2.85 0.48
N ARG A 121 4.27 2.01 -0.08
CA ARG A 121 2.89 1.80 0.40
C ARG A 121 2.85 1.24 1.81
N ILE A 122 3.74 0.30 2.16
CA ILE A 122 3.87 -0.17 3.54
C ILE A 122 4.26 0.97 4.47
N ALA A 123 5.22 1.81 4.08
CA ALA A 123 5.63 2.97 4.87
C ALA A 123 4.46 3.94 5.08
N ILE A 124 3.67 4.25 4.04
CA ILE A 124 2.46 5.07 4.12
C ILE A 124 1.43 4.47 5.09
N LEU A 125 1.18 3.15 5.02
CA LEU A 125 0.26 2.48 5.93
C LEU A 125 0.73 2.54 7.39
N LEU A 126 2.02 2.35 7.65
CA LEU A 126 2.59 2.47 8.99
C LEU A 126 2.43 3.89 9.54
N LEU A 127 2.69 4.91 8.71
CA LEU A 127 2.48 6.31 9.08
C LEU A 127 1.00 6.68 9.25
N SER A 128 0.09 5.95 8.63
CA SER A 128 -1.36 6.14 8.75
C SER A 128 -1.97 5.41 9.95
N PHE A 129 -1.23 4.52 10.61
CA PHE A 129 -1.71 3.76 11.76
C PHE A 129 -2.28 4.62 12.91
N PRO A 130 -1.70 5.79 13.26
CA PRO A 130 -2.26 6.69 14.26
C PRO A 130 -3.69 7.15 13.93
N ILE A 131 -4.07 7.24 12.65
CA ILE A 131 -5.42 7.60 12.22
C ILE A 131 -6.41 6.52 12.69
N PHE A 132 -6.09 5.25 12.51
CA PHE A 132 -6.92 4.13 12.98
C PHE A 132 -7.07 4.13 14.50
N ILE A 133 -5.99 4.46 15.24
CA ILE A 133 -6.04 4.58 16.71
C ILE A 133 -6.97 5.71 17.12
N LEU A 134 -6.85 6.89 16.49
CA LEU A 134 -7.68 8.05 16.79
C LEU A 134 -9.17 7.76 16.51
N PHE A 135 -9.48 7.26 15.33
CA PHE A 135 -10.85 6.89 14.96
C PHE A 135 -11.41 5.79 15.89
N GLY A 136 -10.57 4.80 16.23
CA GLY A 136 -10.93 3.74 17.16
C GLY A 136 -11.22 4.26 18.57
N PHE A 137 -10.42 5.20 19.07
CA PHE A 137 -10.62 5.82 20.37
C PHE A 137 -11.93 6.61 20.43
N VAL A 138 -12.18 7.46 19.45
CA VAL A 138 -13.42 8.24 19.34
C VAL A 138 -14.64 7.30 19.25
N ALA A 139 -14.55 6.26 18.43
CA ALA A 139 -15.60 5.25 18.28
C ALA A 139 -15.90 4.48 19.57
N LEU A 140 -14.86 4.12 20.33
CA LEU A 140 -15.02 3.49 21.64
C LEU A 140 -15.76 4.40 22.63
N MET A 141 -15.36 5.68 22.69
CA MET A 141 -16.02 6.66 23.56
C MET A 141 -17.50 6.81 23.20
N ASP A 142 -17.82 6.99 21.92
CA ASP A 142 -19.20 7.10 21.44
C ASP A 142 -20.01 5.82 21.73
N GLY A 143 -19.43 4.64 21.45
CA GLY A 143 -20.06 3.36 21.77
C GLY A 143 -20.36 3.15 23.26
N LEU A 144 -19.45 3.59 24.15
CA LEU A 144 -19.67 3.55 25.60
C LEU A 144 -20.79 4.50 26.05
N VAL A 145 -20.83 5.72 25.49
CA VAL A 145 -21.93 6.66 25.73
C VAL A 145 -23.26 6.08 25.27
N MET A 146 -23.33 5.51 24.07
CA MET A 146 -24.53 4.85 23.57
C MET A 146 -24.96 3.66 24.45
N ARG A 147 -24.01 2.90 25.00
CA ARG A 147 -24.30 1.82 25.94
C ARG A 147 -24.93 2.35 27.21
N ASP A 148 -24.43 3.44 27.76
CA ASP A 148 -24.97 4.02 29.00
C ASP A 148 -26.32 4.66 28.76
N LEU A 149 -26.55 5.38 27.69
CA LEU A 149 -27.86 5.92 27.29
C LEU A 149 -28.91 4.81 27.11
N ARG A 150 -28.51 3.63 26.61
CA ARG A 150 -29.40 2.49 26.44
C ARG A 150 -29.96 1.99 27.76
N LYS A 151 -29.19 2.04 28.86
CA LYS A 151 -29.68 1.62 30.20
C LYS A 151 -30.88 2.45 30.63
N TYR A 152 -30.94 3.73 30.27
CA TYR A 152 -32.07 4.61 30.62
C TYR A 152 -33.26 4.44 29.68
N ARG A 153 -33.09 3.88 28.48
CA ARG A 153 -34.16 3.71 27.48
C ARG A 153 -34.78 2.32 27.50
N ALA A 154 -34.40 1.42 28.39
CA ALA A 154 -34.87 0.01 28.45
C ALA A 154 -34.83 -0.71 27.09
N ALA A 155 -33.83 -0.35 26.22
CA ALA A 155 -33.74 -0.85 24.88
C ALA A 155 -33.22 -2.29 24.84
N HIS A 156 -33.74 -3.08 23.88
CA HIS A 156 -33.43 -4.49 23.71
C HIS A 156 -31.94 -4.76 23.43
N GLU A 157 -31.36 -5.74 24.11
CA GLU A 157 -29.98 -6.18 23.94
C GLU A 157 -29.89 -7.20 22.81
N SER A 158 -29.13 -6.86 21.74
CA SER A 158 -28.85 -7.76 20.63
C SER A 158 -27.43 -8.30 20.70
N SER A 159 -27.28 -9.53 21.20
CA SER A 159 -26.03 -10.26 21.24
C SER A 159 -25.50 -10.55 19.81
N PHE A 160 -26.40 -10.75 18.86
CA PHE A 160 -26.08 -11.04 17.46
C PHE A 160 -25.27 -9.91 16.80
N VAL A 161 -25.70 -8.66 16.99
CA VAL A 161 -25.01 -7.48 16.43
C VAL A 161 -23.61 -7.33 17.01
N TYR A 162 -23.42 -7.63 18.31
CA TYR A 162 -22.10 -7.61 18.93
C TYR A 162 -21.15 -8.63 18.28
N HIS A 163 -21.60 -9.87 18.09
CA HIS A 163 -20.77 -10.92 17.50
C HIS A 163 -20.41 -10.62 16.04
N ILE A 164 -21.34 -10.10 15.25
CA ILE A 164 -21.07 -9.67 13.86
C ILE A 164 -20.06 -8.52 13.85
N ALA A 165 -20.29 -7.45 14.62
CA ALA A 165 -19.38 -6.30 14.65
C ALA A 165 -17.96 -6.72 15.07
N LYS A 166 -17.84 -7.58 16.09
CA LYS A 166 -16.55 -8.13 16.54
C LYS A 166 -15.86 -8.95 15.44
N SER A 167 -16.61 -9.77 14.72
CA SER A 167 -16.07 -10.64 13.66
C SER A 167 -15.60 -9.84 12.43
N ILE A 168 -16.26 -8.71 12.12
CA ILE A 168 -15.99 -7.91 10.92
C ILE A 168 -14.94 -6.82 11.15
N ALA A 169 -14.82 -6.28 12.38
CA ALA A 169 -13.98 -5.11 12.66
C ALA A 169 -12.53 -5.30 12.20
N LEU A 170 -11.88 -6.39 12.57
CA LEU A 170 -10.49 -6.65 12.26
C LEU A 170 -10.26 -7.05 10.78
N PRO A 171 -11.07 -7.94 10.18
CA PRO A 171 -11.00 -8.20 8.74
C PRO A 171 -11.21 -6.96 7.89
N LEU A 172 -12.11 -6.04 8.27
CA LEU A 172 -12.37 -4.81 7.52
C LEU A 172 -11.13 -3.90 7.44
N MET A 173 -10.45 -3.72 8.57
CA MET A 173 -9.19 -2.97 8.61
C MET A 173 -8.12 -3.63 7.73
N ILE A 174 -7.95 -4.96 7.84
CA ILE A 174 -6.96 -5.71 7.07
C ILE A 174 -7.30 -5.66 5.57
N THR A 175 -8.57 -5.78 5.20
CA THR A 175 -9.01 -5.70 3.80
C THR A 175 -8.67 -4.34 3.18
N GLY A 176 -8.88 -3.24 3.92
CA GLY A 176 -8.49 -1.90 3.47
C GLY A 176 -6.99 -1.79 3.20
N CYS A 177 -6.16 -2.34 4.10
CA CYS A 177 -4.72 -2.36 3.92
C CYS A 177 -4.30 -3.20 2.69
N ILE A 178 -4.85 -4.41 2.54
CA ILE A 178 -4.53 -5.30 1.41
C ILE A 178 -4.97 -4.66 0.09
N LEU A 179 -6.15 -4.07 0.05
CA LEU A 179 -6.69 -3.42 -1.13
C LEU A 179 -5.77 -2.26 -1.57
N TYR A 180 -5.30 -1.43 -0.64
CA TYR A 180 -4.36 -0.37 -0.94
C TYR A 180 -3.00 -0.91 -1.45
N LEU A 181 -2.48 -1.99 -0.84
CA LEU A 181 -1.21 -2.57 -1.26
C LEU A 181 -1.26 -3.22 -2.66
N SER A 182 -2.40 -3.83 -3.02
CA SER A 182 -2.52 -4.62 -4.25
C SER A 182 -3.02 -3.81 -5.47
N MET A 183 -3.33 -2.52 -5.30
CA MET A 183 -3.83 -1.69 -6.41
C MET A 183 -2.75 -1.47 -7.49
N PRO A 184 -3.07 -1.74 -8.79
CA PRO A 184 -2.12 -1.57 -9.89
C PRO A 184 -2.03 -0.11 -10.40
N PHE A 185 -2.55 0.85 -9.67
CA PHE A 185 -2.52 2.27 -9.99
C PHE A 185 -2.36 3.11 -8.72
N SER A 186 -1.81 4.31 -8.86
CA SER A 186 -1.59 5.22 -7.74
C SER A 186 -2.86 5.98 -7.39
N ILE A 187 -3.35 5.78 -6.17
CA ILE A 187 -4.46 6.55 -5.60
C ILE A 187 -3.96 7.27 -4.35
N HIS A 188 -4.43 8.49 -4.14
CA HIS A 188 -4.10 9.23 -2.93
C HIS A 188 -4.47 8.41 -1.67
N PRO A 189 -3.52 8.15 -0.75
CA PRO A 189 -3.71 7.24 0.38
C PRO A 189 -4.93 7.57 1.24
N ASN A 190 -5.21 8.85 1.46
CA ASN A 190 -6.34 9.28 2.28
C ASN A 190 -7.70 8.84 1.71
N LEU A 191 -7.80 8.64 0.40
CA LEU A 191 -9.03 8.24 -0.27
C LEU A 191 -9.41 6.78 0.01
N VAL A 192 -8.40 5.95 0.30
CA VAL A 192 -8.60 4.55 0.70
C VAL A 192 -8.60 4.42 2.23
N ILE A 193 -7.59 4.96 2.90
CA ILE A 193 -7.38 4.76 4.33
C ILE A 193 -8.52 5.37 5.17
N THR A 194 -8.97 6.58 4.83
CA THR A 194 -10.00 7.27 5.62
C THR A 194 -11.36 6.56 5.63
N PRO A 195 -11.92 6.10 4.49
CA PRO A 195 -13.16 5.34 4.50
C PRO A 195 -13.06 4.04 5.30
N PHE A 196 -11.95 3.31 5.15
CA PHE A 196 -11.75 2.07 5.92
C PHE A 196 -11.57 2.32 7.41
N ALA A 197 -10.89 3.41 7.80
CA ALA A 197 -10.79 3.83 9.19
C ALA A 197 -12.16 4.23 9.77
N ALA A 198 -13.00 4.92 9.00
CA ALA A 198 -14.35 5.27 9.42
C ALA A 198 -15.26 4.04 9.56
N LEU A 199 -15.19 3.09 8.63
CA LEU A 199 -15.94 1.84 8.71
C LEU A 199 -15.47 0.98 9.91
N PHE A 200 -14.16 0.89 10.14
CA PHE A 200 -13.60 0.25 11.32
C PHE A 200 -14.11 0.91 12.60
N ALA A 201 -14.09 2.24 12.68
CA ALA A 201 -14.60 3.01 13.80
C ALA A 201 -16.09 2.71 14.06
N TYR A 202 -16.91 2.70 13.01
CA TYR A 202 -18.33 2.38 13.11
C TYR A 202 -18.56 0.97 13.68
N THR A 203 -17.84 -0.05 13.19
CA THR A 203 -17.95 -1.41 13.72
C THR A 203 -17.52 -1.48 15.18
N LEU A 204 -16.48 -0.73 15.57
CA LEU A 204 -16.00 -0.67 16.95
C LEU A 204 -17.01 0.02 17.88
N ALA A 205 -17.63 1.13 17.44
CA ALA A 205 -18.69 1.81 18.18
C ALA A 205 -19.89 0.90 18.40
N MET A 206 -20.33 0.18 17.35
CA MET A 206 -21.42 -0.79 17.44
C MET A 206 -21.09 -1.95 18.40
N MET A 207 -19.86 -2.45 18.37
CA MET A 207 -19.38 -3.47 19.30
C MET A 207 -19.44 -2.98 20.75
N ALA A 208 -18.91 -1.78 21.02
CA ALA A 208 -18.91 -1.18 22.35
C ALA A 208 -20.34 -0.88 22.86
N ALA A 209 -21.20 -0.34 21.97
CA ALA A 209 -22.59 -0.03 22.30
C ALA A 209 -23.41 -1.27 22.63
N LYS A 210 -23.15 -2.43 22.02
CA LYS A 210 -23.91 -3.69 22.21
C LYS A 210 -23.25 -4.65 23.20
N PHE A 211 -22.13 -4.26 23.81
CA PHE A 211 -21.44 -5.09 24.79
C PHE A 211 -22.32 -5.34 26.03
N LYS A 212 -22.49 -6.62 26.38
CA LYS A 212 -23.23 -7.02 27.60
C LYS A 212 -22.33 -6.89 28.82
N LYS A 213 -22.91 -6.34 29.91
CA LYS A 213 -22.19 -6.18 31.20
C LYS A 213 -22.11 -7.50 31.99
N TYR A 214 -22.99 -8.46 31.72
CA TYR A 214 -23.05 -9.72 32.43
C TYR A 214 -22.98 -10.89 31.44
N LEU A 215 -21.92 -11.63 31.50
CA LEU A 215 -21.77 -13.01 31.10
C LEU A 215 -21.87 -13.84 32.33
#